data_df9891098734152f8e30b5729b3e5e64
#
_entry.id   df9891098734152f8e30b5729b3e5e64
#
_cell.length_a   1.000
_cell.length_b   1.000
_cell.length_c   1.000
_cell.angle_alpha   90.00
_cell.angle_beta   90.00
_cell.angle_gamma   90.00
#
_symmetry.space_group_name_H-M   'P 1'
#
loop_
_entity.id
_entity.type
_entity.pdbx_description
1 polymer ?
#
loop_
_entity_poly.entity_id
_entity_poly.type
_entity_poly.pdbx_seq_one_letter_code
_entity_poly.pdbx_strand_id
1 'polypeptide(L)'
;VLPHVESSFQVGAYSSAGAAGIWQFTRGTGRLFMRVGYDVDERRDPILATHGAAKLLKKNFQTLKSWPLAITAYNHGLRGMSRAQKRHGSDIVKIIEKYKSRTFGFASRNFYAEFLAALHVVNNQNKYFPKLNIKKPLHRSTIKLPDYIHINTAIKYFGMTREGIAEANPSLRRPVLNGEKRIPKGYLFQAPASKFNNLQFKYN
;
A
#
# COMPACT_ATOMS: atom_id res chain seq x y z
N VAL A 1 -7.13 2.54 -8.89
CA VAL A 1 -8.27 3.36 -8.46
C VAL A 1 -8.44 3.34 -6.94
N LEU A 2 -8.45 2.17 -6.25
CA LEU A 2 -8.65 2.11 -4.79
C LEU A 2 -7.78 3.06 -3.96
N PRO A 3 -6.49 3.30 -4.26
CA PRO A 3 -5.69 4.28 -3.51
C PRO A 3 -6.22 5.71 -3.55
N HIS A 4 -7.03 6.10 -4.55
CA HIS A 4 -7.72 7.40 -4.52
C HIS A 4 -8.75 7.44 -3.38
N VAL A 5 -9.53 6.36 -3.22
CA VAL A 5 -10.56 6.25 -2.17
C VAL A 5 -9.91 6.13 -0.78
N GLU A 6 -8.84 5.33 -0.66
CA GLU A 6 -8.23 5.00 0.63
C GLU A 6 -7.38 6.16 1.20
N SER A 7 -6.63 6.88 0.36
CA SER A 7 -5.65 7.86 0.86
C SER A 7 -5.33 9.00 -0.10
N SER A 8 -6.01 9.11 -1.24
CA SER A 8 -5.62 10.03 -2.31
C SER A 8 -4.13 9.89 -2.71
N PHE A 9 -3.62 8.66 -2.72
CA PHE A 9 -2.20 8.32 -2.98
C PHE A 9 -1.20 8.94 -2.00
N GLN A 10 -1.61 9.35 -0.81
CA GLN A 10 -0.68 9.87 0.20
C GLN A 10 0.17 8.73 0.79
N VAL A 11 1.45 8.67 0.40
CA VAL A 11 2.40 7.62 0.84
C VAL A 11 2.57 7.60 2.35
N GLY A 12 2.55 8.77 3.00
CA GLY A 12 2.68 8.93 4.45
C GLY A 12 1.38 8.73 5.23
N ALA A 13 0.25 8.44 4.57
CA ALA A 13 -1.04 8.33 5.24
C ALA A 13 -1.04 7.29 6.37
N TYR A 14 -1.57 7.71 7.53
CA TYR A 14 -1.72 6.87 8.71
C TYR A 14 -3.01 7.22 9.44
N SER A 15 -3.94 6.28 9.52
CA SER A 15 -5.24 6.52 10.16
C SER A 15 -5.21 6.35 11.67
N SER A 16 -6.20 6.90 12.38
CA SER A 16 -6.40 6.67 13.82
C SER A 16 -6.57 5.19 14.18
N ALA A 17 -7.10 4.38 13.27
CA ALA A 17 -7.23 2.93 13.40
C ALA A 17 -5.94 2.16 13.09
N GLY A 18 -4.82 2.86 12.80
CA GLY A 18 -3.52 2.25 12.51
C GLY A 18 -3.40 1.67 11.10
N ALA A 19 -4.27 2.03 10.16
CA ALA A 19 -4.07 1.74 8.75
C ALA A 19 -2.98 2.63 8.17
N ALA A 20 -2.17 2.13 7.21
CA ALA A 20 -1.00 2.83 6.73
C ALA A 20 -0.78 2.72 5.22
N GLY A 21 -0.16 3.77 4.65
CA GLY A 21 0.25 3.87 3.26
C GLY A 21 -0.89 4.11 2.28
N ILE A 22 -0.58 4.13 0.99
CA ILE A 22 -1.56 4.44 -0.05
C ILE A 22 -2.74 3.46 -0.12
N TRP A 23 -2.56 2.24 0.39
CA TRP A 23 -3.56 1.18 0.39
C TRP A 23 -4.29 1.01 1.73
N GLN A 24 -3.97 1.82 2.72
CA GLN A 24 -4.58 1.81 4.06
C GLN A 24 -4.74 0.40 4.69
N PHE A 25 -3.71 -0.42 4.54
CA PHE A 25 -3.71 -1.71 5.23
C PHE A 25 -3.71 -1.53 6.74
N THR A 26 -4.63 -2.18 7.43
CA THR A 26 -4.50 -2.35 8.88
C THR A 26 -3.30 -3.25 9.21
N ARG A 27 -2.80 -3.17 10.44
CA ARG A 27 -1.65 -3.99 10.88
C ARG A 27 -1.92 -5.49 10.74
N GLY A 28 -3.12 -5.93 11.12
CA GLY A 28 -3.52 -7.34 11.05
C GLY A 28 -3.57 -7.85 9.60
N THR A 29 -4.25 -7.12 8.73
CA THR A 29 -4.37 -7.49 7.31
C THR A 29 -3.02 -7.41 6.60
N GLY A 30 -2.22 -6.37 6.88
CA GLY A 30 -0.89 -6.19 6.27
C GLY A 30 0.04 -7.36 6.54
N ARG A 31 0.08 -7.87 7.78
CA ARG A 31 0.92 -9.02 8.16
C ARG A 31 0.64 -10.32 7.41
N LEU A 32 -0.52 -10.45 6.77
CA LEU A 32 -0.83 -11.60 5.93
C LEU A 32 -0.09 -11.59 4.59
N PHE A 33 0.43 -10.44 4.16
CA PHE A 33 0.96 -10.25 2.81
C PHE A 33 2.34 -9.60 2.77
N MET A 34 2.78 -8.95 3.87
CA MET A 34 4.01 -8.17 3.90
C MET A 34 4.55 -8.03 5.33
N ARG A 35 5.79 -7.58 5.47
CA ARG A 35 6.43 -7.34 6.76
C ARG A 35 5.84 -6.10 7.42
N VAL A 36 5.36 -6.24 8.66
CA VAL A 36 4.86 -5.15 9.49
C VAL A 36 5.48 -5.29 10.87
N GLY A 37 6.65 -4.68 11.05
CA GLY A 37 7.48 -4.76 12.24
C GLY A 37 7.74 -3.41 12.91
N TYR A 38 8.64 -3.42 13.89
CA TYR A 38 9.10 -2.22 14.60
C TYR A 38 10.13 -1.43 13.78
N ASP A 39 10.94 -2.10 12.99
CA ASP A 39 12.01 -1.60 12.13
C ASP A 39 11.55 -1.28 10.70
N VAL A 40 10.74 -2.16 10.12
CA VAL A 40 10.21 -2.07 8.76
C VAL A 40 8.69 -2.24 8.76
N ASP A 41 8.01 -1.38 8.02
CA ASP A 41 6.57 -1.46 7.77
C ASP A 41 6.29 -1.29 6.27
N GLU A 42 6.21 -2.43 5.56
CA GLU A 42 6.05 -2.47 4.11
C GLU A 42 4.69 -1.96 3.62
N ARG A 43 3.72 -1.75 4.51
CA ARG A 43 2.45 -1.09 4.17
C ARG A 43 2.66 0.34 3.66
N ARG A 44 3.78 0.96 4.05
CA ARG A 44 4.19 2.32 3.67
C ARG A 44 4.97 2.36 2.36
N ASP A 45 5.41 1.21 1.85
CA ASP A 45 6.02 1.11 0.52
C ASP A 45 4.93 0.94 -0.54
N PRO A 46 4.78 1.90 -1.49
CA PRO A 46 3.71 1.84 -2.47
C PRO A 46 3.73 0.58 -3.33
N ILE A 47 4.91 0.07 -3.69
CA ILE A 47 5.06 -1.08 -4.58
C ILE A 47 4.72 -2.37 -3.82
N LEU A 48 5.34 -2.58 -2.65
CA LEU A 48 5.10 -3.77 -1.84
C LEU A 48 3.64 -3.83 -1.37
N ALA A 49 3.07 -2.69 -0.95
CA ALA A 49 1.67 -2.60 -0.57
C ALA A 49 0.74 -2.88 -1.76
N THR A 50 1.10 -2.48 -2.99
CA THR A 50 0.31 -2.80 -4.19
C THR A 50 0.29 -4.30 -4.46
N HIS A 51 1.42 -4.99 -4.33
CA HIS A 51 1.45 -6.46 -4.42
C HIS A 51 0.60 -7.13 -3.34
N GLY A 52 0.64 -6.60 -2.11
CA GLY A 52 -0.22 -7.06 -1.02
C GLY A 52 -1.70 -6.88 -1.33
N ALA A 53 -2.09 -5.71 -1.85
CA ALA A 53 -3.47 -5.39 -2.22
C ALA A 53 -3.99 -6.28 -3.36
N ALA A 54 -3.16 -6.54 -4.38
CA ALA A 54 -3.51 -7.45 -5.46
C ALA A 54 -3.79 -8.87 -4.94
N LYS A 55 -2.97 -9.37 -4.01
CA LYS A 55 -3.18 -10.69 -3.37
C LYS A 55 -4.48 -10.71 -2.54
N LEU A 56 -4.76 -9.65 -1.78
CA LEU A 56 -5.99 -9.53 -0.98
C LEU A 56 -7.23 -9.50 -1.88
N LEU A 57 -7.24 -8.67 -2.92
CA LEU A 57 -8.35 -8.58 -3.87
C LEU A 57 -8.57 -9.90 -4.62
N LYS A 58 -7.49 -10.57 -5.06
CA LYS A 58 -7.57 -11.90 -5.66
C LYS A 58 -8.23 -12.91 -4.71
N LYS A 59 -7.80 -12.94 -3.44
CA LYS A 59 -8.40 -13.81 -2.40
C LYS A 59 -9.87 -13.50 -2.19
N ASN A 60 -10.25 -12.23 -2.10
CA ASN A 60 -11.64 -11.82 -1.94
C ASN A 60 -12.49 -12.28 -3.13
N PHE A 61 -11.99 -12.07 -4.37
CA PHE A 61 -12.70 -12.52 -5.58
C PHE A 61 -12.81 -14.04 -5.66
N GLN A 62 -11.77 -14.77 -5.34
CA GLN A 62 -11.79 -16.23 -5.33
C GLN A 62 -12.87 -16.80 -4.40
N THR A 63 -13.14 -16.11 -3.28
CA THR A 63 -14.14 -16.52 -2.30
C THR A 63 -15.55 -16.09 -2.68
N LEU A 64 -15.70 -14.83 -3.12
CA LEU A 64 -17.02 -14.20 -3.33
C LEU A 64 -17.52 -14.33 -4.78
N LYS A 65 -16.65 -14.65 -5.73
CA LYS A 65 -16.95 -14.79 -7.17
C LYS A 65 -17.66 -13.59 -7.80
N SER A 66 -17.51 -12.41 -7.18
CA SER A 66 -18.13 -11.13 -7.59
C SER A 66 -17.18 -9.99 -7.29
N TRP A 67 -16.81 -9.21 -8.32
CA TRP A 67 -15.92 -8.05 -8.14
C TRP A 67 -16.55 -6.94 -7.27
N PRO A 68 -17.83 -6.58 -7.42
CA PRO A 68 -18.48 -5.64 -6.49
C PRO A 68 -18.34 -6.06 -5.03
N LEU A 69 -18.55 -7.34 -4.73
CA LEU A 69 -18.41 -7.86 -3.38
C LEU A 69 -16.94 -7.94 -2.94
N ALA A 70 -16.01 -8.32 -3.84
CA ALA A 70 -14.59 -8.42 -3.54
C ALA A 70 -13.98 -7.05 -3.22
N ILE A 71 -14.38 -6.00 -3.94
CA ILE A 71 -13.99 -4.62 -3.70
C ILE A 71 -14.58 -4.12 -2.38
N THR A 72 -15.87 -4.34 -2.13
CA THR A 72 -16.50 -3.96 -0.85
C THR A 72 -15.87 -4.71 0.33
N ALA A 73 -15.45 -5.97 0.12
CA ALA A 73 -14.74 -6.76 1.13
C ALA A 73 -13.36 -6.21 1.48
N TYR A 74 -12.75 -5.38 0.64
CA TYR A 74 -11.49 -4.70 0.97
C TYR A 74 -11.66 -3.82 2.21
N ASN A 75 -12.75 -3.06 2.27
CA ASN A 75 -13.11 -2.22 3.41
C ASN A 75 -13.80 -3.01 4.54
N HIS A 76 -14.88 -3.75 4.22
CA HIS A 76 -15.71 -4.42 5.24
C HIS A 76 -15.08 -5.70 5.79
N GLY A 77 -14.14 -6.29 5.08
CA GLY A 77 -13.56 -7.58 5.41
C GLY A 77 -14.32 -8.77 4.77
N LEU A 78 -13.52 -9.76 4.31
CA LEU A 78 -14.02 -10.92 3.58
C LEU A 78 -15.09 -11.72 4.35
N ARG A 79 -14.87 -11.96 5.66
CA ARG A 79 -15.83 -12.70 6.50
C ARG A 79 -17.19 -12.01 6.59
N GLY A 80 -17.17 -10.67 6.69
CA GLY A 80 -18.40 -9.87 6.72
C GLY A 80 -19.18 -9.95 5.42
N MET A 81 -18.50 -9.77 4.28
CA MET A 81 -19.12 -9.87 2.97
C MET A 81 -19.60 -11.29 2.64
N SER A 82 -18.88 -12.33 3.06
CA SER A 82 -19.37 -13.72 2.90
C SER A 82 -20.67 -13.98 3.65
N ARG A 83 -20.82 -13.40 4.87
CA ARG A 83 -22.11 -13.48 5.60
C ARG A 83 -23.22 -12.71 4.88
N ALA A 84 -22.90 -11.51 4.36
CA ALA A 84 -23.85 -10.70 3.60
C ALA A 84 -24.33 -11.45 2.34
N GLN A 85 -23.41 -12.04 1.58
CA GLN A 85 -23.67 -12.81 0.38
C GLN A 85 -24.55 -14.05 0.67
N LYS A 86 -24.26 -14.79 1.74
CA LYS A 86 -25.09 -15.95 2.15
C LYS A 86 -26.55 -15.56 2.46
N ARG A 87 -26.77 -14.37 3.00
CA ARG A 87 -28.11 -13.90 3.40
C ARG A 87 -28.90 -13.24 2.27
N HIS A 88 -28.21 -12.54 1.36
CA HIS A 88 -28.87 -11.64 0.40
C HIS A 88 -28.51 -11.91 -1.06
N GLY A 89 -27.67 -12.94 -1.34
CA GLY A 89 -27.16 -13.23 -2.69
C GLY A 89 -25.99 -12.33 -3.09
N SER A 90 -25.60 -12.38 -4.36
CA SER A 90 -24.42 -11.69 -4.88
C SER A 90 -24.69 -10.28 -5.43
N ASP A 91 -25.93 -9.81 -5.34
CA ASP A 91 -26.32 -8.46 -5.75
C ASP A 91 -25.85 -7.44 -4.69
N ILE A 92 -24.90 -6.57 -5.09
CA ILE A 92 -24.34 -5.55 -4.19
C ILE A 92 -25.36 -4.52 -3.76
N VAL A 93 -26.32 -4.13 -4.62
CA VAL A 93 -27.36 -3.18 -4.31
C VAL A 93 -28.27 -3.74 -3.22
N LYS A 94 -28.74 -4.96 -3.40
CA LYS A 94 -29.54 -5.67 -2.40
C LYS A 94 -28.83 -5.82 -1.05
N ILE A 95 -27.49 -6.04 -1.07
CA ILE A 95 -26.70 -6.11 0.17
C ILE A 95 -26.62 -4.73 0.83
N ILE A 96 -26.36 -3.67 0.07
CA ILE A 96 -26.29 -2.29 0.60
C ILE A 96 -27.60 -1.90 1.27
N GLU A 97 -28.74 -2.25 0.68
CA GLU A 97 -30.06 -1.91 1.20
C GLU A 97 -30.45 -2.75 2.44
N LYS A 98 -30.23 -4.08 2.38
CA LYS A 98 -30.84 -5.03 3.32
C LYS A 98 -29.90 -5.58 4.37
N TYR A 99 -28.57 -5.63 4.12
CA TYR A 99 -27.64 -6.19 5.09
C TYR A 99 -27.40 -5.22 6.25
N LYS A 100 -27.81 -5.65 7.45
CA LYS A 100 -27.61 -4.92 8.71
C LYS A 100 -26.55 -5.63 9.54
N SER A 101 -25.48 -4.92 9.87
CA SER A 101 -24.40 -5.38 10.77
C SER A 101 -23.76 -4.15 11.41
N ARG A 102 -23.35 -4.27 12.67
CA ARG A 102 -22.66 -3.19 13.41
C ARG A 102 -21.45 -2.65 12.65
N THR A 103 -20.73 -3.48 11.91
CA THR A 103 -19.54 -3.12 11.15
C THR A 103 -19.80 -2.77 9.70
N PHE A 104 -21.02 -2.99 9.17
CA PHE A 104 -21.42 -2.59 7.82
C PHE A 104 -22.13 -1.23 7.87
N GLY A 105 -21.38 -0.22 8.27
CA GLY A 105 -21.85 1.17 8.40
C GLY A 105 -21.69 1.98 7.12
N PHE A 106 -21.68 3.30 7.26
CA PHE A 106 -21.62 4.26 6.15
C PHE A 106 -20.47 3.99 5.18
N ALA A 107 -19.24 3.89 5.68
CA ALA A 107 -18.06 3.67 4.84
C ALA A 107 -18.16 2.38 4.00
N SER A 108 -18.55 1.25 4.60
CA SER A 108 -18.65 -0.02 3.86
C SER A 108 -19.78 -0.04 2.84
N ARG A 109 -20.91 0.66 3.11
CA ARG A 109 -22.05 0.75 2.20
C ARG A 109 -21.73 1.58 0.97
N ASN A 110 -20.96 2.65 1.12
CA ASN A 110 -20.62 3.58 0.05
C ASN A 110 -19.36 3.19 -0.72
N PHE A 111 -18.53 2.30 -0.18
CA PHE A 111 -17.21 1.99 -0.69
C PHE A 111 -17.17 1.59 -2.17
N TYR A 112 -18.13 0.78 -2.62
CA TYR A 112 -18.20 0.39 -4.03
C TYR A 112 -18.63 1.54 -4.94
N ALA A 113 -19.57 2.39 -4.48
CA ALA A 113 -19.96 3.58 -5.21
C ALA A 113 -18.81 4.61 -5.31
N GLU A 114 -18.07 4.81 -4.22
CA GLU A 114 -16.85 5.64 -4.21
C GLU A 114 -15.79 5.12 -5.18
N PHE A 115 -15.60 3.79 -5.20
CA PHE A 115 -14.70 3.15 -6.18
C PHE A 115 -15.14 3.40 -7.63
N LEU A 116 -16.43 3.26 -7.95
CA LEU A 116 -16.96 3.52 -9.29
C LEU A 116 -16.85 5.00 -9.68
N ALA A 117 -17.10 5.91 -8.75
CA ALA A 117 -16.93 7.35 -8.96
C ALA A 117 -15.47 7.68 -9.26
N ALA A 118 -14.53 7.18 -8.47
CA ALA A 118 -13.10 7.35 -8.71
C ALA A 118 -12.65 6.72 -10.03
N LEU A 119 -13.17 5.55 -10.39
CA LEU A 119 -12.89 4.88 -11.67
C LEU A 119 -13.39 5.73 -12.84
N HIS A 120 -14.59 6.30 -12.72
CA HIS A 120 -15.14 7.20 -13.74
C HIS A 120 -14.25 8.44 -13.95
N VAL A 121 -13.81 9.07 -12.86
CA VAL A 121 -12.94 10.26 -12.92
C VAL A 121 -11.58 9.90 -13.56
N VAL A 122 -10.96 8.79 -13.15
CA VAL A 122 -9.68 8.33 -13.72
C VAL A 122 -9.79 8.04 -15.21
N ASN A 123 -10.87 7.38 -15.65
CA ASN A 123 -11.08 7.08 -17.07
C ASN A 123 -11.41 8.33 -17.91
N ASN A 124 -11.84 9.41 -17.29
CA ASN A 124 -12.19 10.66 -17.92
C ASN A 124 -11.29 11.82 -17.43
N GLN A 125 -10.03 11.54 -17.07
CA GLN A 125 -9.12 12.52 -16.45
C GLN A 125 -8.97 13.81 -17.25
N ASN A 126 -8.90 13.74 -18.59
CA ASN A 126 -8.77 14.91 -19.44
C ASN A 126 -9.99 15.84 -19.37
N LYS A 127 -11.19 15.28 -19.14
CA LYS A 127 -12.41 16.06 -18.93
C LYS A 127 -12.40 16.82 -17.61
N TYR A 128 -11.98 16.14 -16.53
CA TYR A 128 -12.01 16.71 -15.17
C TYR A 128 -10.77 17.53 -14.84
N PHE A 129 -9.63 17.19 -15.42
CA PHE A 129 -8.34 17.82 -15.17
C PHE A 129 -7.59 18.12 -16.48
N PRO A 130 -8.11 19.07 -17.32
CA PRO A 130 -7.56 19.33 -18.66
C PRO A 130 -6.12 19.86 -18.64
N LYS A 131 -5.66 20.39 -17.52
CA LYS A 131 -4.29 20.91 -17.33
C LYS A 131 -3.40 19.98 -16.49
N LEU A 132 -3.78 18.71 -16.33
CA LEU A 132 -3.01 17.76 -15.53
C LEU A 132 -1.66 17.47 -16.18
N ASN A 133 -0.59 17.84 -15.51
CA ASN A 133 0.78 17.49 -15.90
C ASN A 133 1.24 16.25 -15.14
N ILE A 134 1.25 15.11 -15.81
CA ILE A 134 1.69 13.84 -15.20
C ILE A 134 3.22 13.84 -15.19
N LYS A 135 3.81 13.83 -13.99
CA LYS A 135 5.26 13.72 -13.83
C LYS A 135 5.77 12.38 -14.33
N LYS A 136 6.97 12.40 -14.92
CA LYS A 136 7.65 11.16 -15.33
C LYS A 136 7.94 10.26 -14.11
N PRO A 137 7.89 8.93 -14.28
CA PRO A 137 8.26 8.00 -13.22
C PRO A 137 9.69 8.25 -12.71
N LEU A 138 9.89 8.15 -11.42
CA LEU A 138 11.23 8.21 -10.82
C LEU A 138 11.95 6.88 -11.09
N HIS A 139 13.11 6.95 -11.75
CA HIS A 139 13.98 5.78 -11.91
C HIS A 139 14.77 5.56 -10.63
N ARG A 140 14.41 4.52 -9.89
CA ARG A 140 15.15 4.05 -8.71
C ARG A 140 15.68 2.65 -8.98
N SER A 141 16.89 2.40 -8.55
CA SER A 141 17.45 1.06 -8.51
C SER A 141 17.27 0.46 -7.13
N THR A 142 17.18 -0.85 -7.07
CA THR A 142 16.96 -1.59 -5.83
C THR A 142 18.09 -2.60 -5.63
N ILE A 143 18.64 -2.65 -4.42
CA ILE A 143 19.59 -3.68 -4.01
C ILE A 143 19.05 -4.45 -2.81
N LYS A 144 19.16 -5.77 -2.84
CA LYS A 144 18.90 -6.61 -1.67
C LYS A 144 20.12 -6.58 -0.76
N LEU A 145 19.97 -6.00 0.43
CA LEU A 145 21.08 -5.89 1.37
C LEU A 145 21.58 -7.28 1.81
N PRO A 146 22.88 -7.57 1.69
CA PRO A 146 23.44 -8.87 2.07
C PRO A 146 23.51 -9.07 3.59
N ASP A 147 23.54 -7.98 4.37
CA ASP A 147 23.62 -8.00 5.83
C ASP A 147 22.93 -6.78 6.45
N TYR A 148 22.92 -6.71 7.80
CA TYR A 148 22.42 -5.58 8.58
C TYR A 148 23.33 -4.37 8.44
N ILE A 149 22.78 -3.23 8.02
CA ILE A 149 23.54 -2.00 7.78
C ILE A 149 23.03 -0.87 8.69
N HIS A 150 23.96 -0.16 9.35
CA HIS A 150 23.61 1.04 10.11
C HIS A 150 23.26 2.18 9.16
N ILE A 151 22.29 3.04 9.54
CA ILE A 151 21.83 4.13 8.69
C ILE A 151 22.98 5.07 8.26
N ASN A 152 23.92 5.38 9.14
CA ASN A 152 25.06 6.24 8.82
C ASN A 152 26.00 5.59 7.78
N THR A 153 26.13 4.27 7.79
CA THR A 153 26.85 3.52 6.74
C THR A 153 26.14 3.65 5.39
N ALA A 154 24.82 3.52 5.37
CA ALA A 154 24.02 3.72 4.16
C ALA A 154 24.13 5.16 3.63
N ILE A 155 24.06 6.17 4.51
CA ILE A 155 24.23 7.59 4.17
C ILE A 155 25.58 7.79 3.49
N LYS A 156 26.66 7.37 4.14
CA LYS A 156 28.03 7.50 3.62
C LYS A 156 28.22 6.76 2.29
N TYR A 157 27.75 5.52 2.23
CA TYR A 157 27.99 4.64 1.09
C TYR A 157 27.21 5.07 -0.16
N PHE A 158 25.92 5.40 -0.02
CA PHE A 158 25.08 5.84 -1.14
C PHE A 158 25.19 7.35 -1.40
N GLY A 159 25.88 8.11 -0.57
CA GLY A 159 25.97 9.59 -0.69
C GLY A 159 24.58 10.24 -0.67
N MET A 160 23.68 9.76 0.18
CA MET A 160 22.33 10.28 0.35
C MET A 160 22.19 10.93 1.72
N THR A 161 21.27 11.88 1.84
CA THR A 161 20.86 12.38 3.17
C THR A 161 19.95 11.36 3.86
N ARG A 162 19.76 11.50 5.15
CA ARG A 162 18.82 10.67 5.93
C ARG A 162 17.38 10.81 5.41
N GLU A 163 16.99 12.03 5.09
CA GLU A 163 15.69 12.36 4.51
C GLU A 163 15.53 11.76 3.13
N GLY A 164 16.55 11.82 2.29
CA GLY A 164 16.56 11.17 0.97
C GLY A 164 16.44 9.66 1.06
N ILE A 165 17.09 9.03 2.05
CA ILE A 165 16.91 7.59 2.33
C ILE A 165 15.48 7.30 2.78
N ALA A 166 14.92 8.09 3.67
CA ALA A 166 13.55 7.92 4.16
C ALA A 166 12.51 8.08 3.05
N GLU A 167 12.72 9.04 2.15
CA GLU A 167 11.86 9.26 0.97
C GLU A 167 11.95 8.10 -0.03
N ALA A 168 13.17 7.62 -0.29
CA ALA A 168 13.39 6.49 -1.19
C ALA A 168 12.91 5.17 -0.60
N ASN A 169 12.93 5.03 0.74
CA ASN A 169 12.62 3.79 1.47
C ASN A 169 11.54 4.03 2.54
N PRO A 170 10.30 4.35 2.14
CA PRO A 170 9.25 4.78 3.07
C PRO A 170 8.82 3.69 4.06
N SER A 171 9.19 2.43 3.82
CA SER A 171 8.97 1.33 4.77
C SER A 171 9.93 1.31 5.96
N LEU A 172 11.08 2.01 5.91
CA LEU A 172 11.96 2.17 7.06
C LEU A 172 11.30 3.04 8.11
N ARG A 173 11.27 2.55 9.35
CA ARG A 173 10.64 3.28 10.46
C ARG A 173 11.66 4.12 11.24
N ARG A 174 11.14 5.03 12.08
CA ARG A 174 11.94 5.95 12.89
C ARG A 174 13.10 5.26 13.63
N PRO A 175 12.92 4.08 14.29
CA PRO A 175 14.04 3.43 14.97
C PRO A 175 15.24 3.12 14.07
N VAL A 176 14.99 2.79 12.78
CA VAL A 176 16.06 2.57 11.82
C VAL A 176 16.63 3.91 11.34
N LEU A 177 15.77 4.85 11.01
CA LEU A 177 16.18 6.17 10.52
C LEU A 177 16.98 6.96 11.59
N ASN A 178 16.67 6.78 12.87
CA ASN A 178 17.39 7.41 13.99
C ASN A 178 18.68 6.66 14.37
N GLY A 179 18.94 5.46 13.81
CA GLY A 179 20.10 4.65 14.12
C GLY A 179 19.98 3.76 15.36
N GLU A 180 18.80 3.70 15.99
CA GLU A 180 18.51 2.81 17.13
C GLU A 180 18.47 1.33 16.70
N LYS A 181 18.10 1.10 15.44
CA LYS A 181 18.09 -0.21 14.78
C LYS A 181 18.83 -0.14 13.45
N ARG A 182 19.37 -1.28 13.01
CA ARG A 182 19.97 -1.41 11.69
C ARG A 182 18.92 -1.64 10.62
N ILE A 183 19.19 -1.24 9.38
CA ILE A 183 18.44 -1.69 8.20
C ILE A 183 18.64 -3.20 8.12
N PRO A 184 17.58 -4.01 8.05
CA PRO A 184 17.72 -5.45 8.19
C PRO A 184 18.32 -6.11 6.95
N LYS A 185 19.01 -7.23 7.16
CA LYS A 185 19.42 -8.15 6.12
C LYS A 185 18.25 -8.53 5.21
N GLY A 186 18.48 -8.58 3.91
CA GLY A 186 17.47 -8.91 2.92
C GLY A 186 16.51 -7.78 2.56
N TYR A 187 16.64 -6.60 3.18
CA TYR A 187 15.84 -5.43 2.83
C TYR A 187 16.13 -4.99 1.39
N LEU A 188 15.08 -4.67 0.63
CA LEU A 188 15.18 -4.15 -0.74
C LEU A 188 15.40 -2.64 -0.67
N PHE A 189 16.65 -2.24 -0.56
CA PHE A 189 17.06 -0.84 -0.41
C PHE A 189 16.99 -0.12 -1.75
N GLN A 190 16.31 1.03 -1.78
CA GLN A 190 16.13 1.85 -2.97
C GLN A 190 17.02 3.10 -2.90
N ALA A 191 17.71 3.39 -4.01
CA ALA A 191 18.46 4.62 -4.20
C ALA A 191 18.41 5.04 -5.69
N PRO A 192 18.79 6.29 -6.04
CA PRO A 192 18.95 6.68 -7.43
C PRO A 192 19.92 5.77 -8.17
N ALA A 193 19.64 5.41 -9.42
CA ALA A 193 20.47 4.49 -10.21
C ALA A 193 21.95 4.91 -10.26
N SER A 194 22.21 6.22 -10.36
CA SER A 194 23.58 6.77 -10.33
C SER A 194 24.40 6.43 -9.07
N LYS A 195 23.72 6.10 -7.97
CA LYS A 195 24.38 5.74 -6.69
C LYS A 195 24.84 4.28 -6.66
N PHE A 196 24.41 3.45 -7.62
CA PHE A 196 24.79 2.04 -7.70
C PHE A 196 25.97 1.79 -8.64
N ASN A 197 26.35 2.73 -9.50
CA ASN A 197 27.44 2.58 -10.47
C ASN A 197 28.79 2.29 -9.81
N ASN A 198 28.97 2.64 -8.53
CA ASN A 198 30.20 2.38 -7.76
C ASN A 198 30.15 1.06 -6.98
N LEU A 199 29.05 0.31 -7.02
CA LEU A 199 28.87 -0.92 -6.26
C LEU A 199 29.47 -2.15 -6.92
N GLN A 200 29.49 -2.22 -8.25
CA GLN A 200 30.00 -3.36 -8.99
C GLN A 200 31.54 -3.55 -8.86
N PHE A 201 32.25 -2.51 -8.46
CA PHE A 201 33.72 -2.53 -8.37
C PHE A 201 34.31 -2.91 -6.99
N LYS A 202 33.47 -3.11 -5.96
CA LYS A 202 33.97 -3.39 -4.60
C LYS A 202 33.69 -4.80 -4.08
N TYR A 203 33.08 -5.66 -4.88
CA TYR A 203 32.74 -7.05 -4.51
C TYR A 203 33.30 -8.11 -5.50
N ASN A 204 34.24 -7.72 -6.37
CA ASN A 204 35.08 -8.69 -7.14
C ASN A 204 36.42 -8.90 -6.44
#